data_ce2b543ae7144edf299be482ecc3af7b
#
_entry.id   ce2b543ae7144edf299be482ecc3af7b
#
_cell.length_a   1.000
_cell.length_b   1.000
_cell.length_c   1.000
_cell.angle_alpha   90.00
_cell.angle_beta   90.00
_cell.angle_gamma   90.00
#
_symmetry.space_group_name_H-M   'P 1'
#
loop_
_entity.id
_entity.type
_entity.pdbx_description
1 polymer ?
#
loop_
_entity_poly.entity_id
_entity_poly.type
_entity_poly.pdbx_seq_one_letter_code
_entity_poly.pdbx_strand_id
1 'polypeptide(L)'
;MAHSSRPSRVTWQTTQVAALRLPGLPFGLEPGGSPPPGCRVRHGTLILTAAAGTDLFVDPGAPGPLPDAGRFAGLPPAGDFTLAAQVSVELRSMYDAGALLLHGGERHWAKLCLEYSPQLRPTAVTVVTRGTSDDCNSFELDGMTLWLRITRSGAAWAFHASSDGSWWRLLRYFALDADPVRVGFLAQSPTGQGCSATFDHISYQPGAPENLRDGS
;
A
#
# COMPACT_ATOMS: atom_id res chain seq x y z
N MET A 1 -33.54 -48.12 19.62
CA MET A 1 -32.25 -47.99 18.96
C MET A 1 -32.22 -46.68 18.22
N ALA A 2 -31.53 -45.67 18.78
CA ALA A 2 -31.46 -44.34 18.18
C ALA A 2 -30.09 -44.20 17.51
N HIS A 3 -30.10 -44.01 16.19
CA HIS A 3 -28.89 -43.73 15.41
C HIS A 3 -28.57 -42.21 15.56
N SER A 4 -27.49 -41.94 16.29
CA SER A 4 -26.88 -40.62 16.35
C SER A 4 -25.98 -40.40 15.12
N SER A 5 -26.42 -39.59 14.18
CA SER A 5 -25.61 -39.12 13.07
C SER A 5 -24.77 -37.90 13.54
N ARG A 6 -23.45 -38.10 13.59
CA ARG A 6 -22.50 -36.98 13.83
C ARG A 6 -22.48 -36.06 12.59
N PRO A 7 -22.47 -34.71 12.78
CA PRO A 7 -22.28 -33.81 11.67
C PRO A 7 -20.84 -33.90 11.16
N SER A 8 -20.68 -34.03 9.85
CA SER A 8 -19.39 -33.99 9.16
C SER A 8 -18.73 -32.61 9.34
N ARG A 9 -17.49 -32.62 9.84
CA ARG A 9 -16.64 -31.42 9.87
C ARG A 9 -16.34 -30.97 8.45
N VAL A 10 -16.79 -29.78 8.08
CA VAL A 10 -16.33 -29.09 6.87
C VAL A 10 -14.90 -28.62 7.15
N THR A 11 -13.93 -29.29 6.56
CA THR A 11 -12.53 -28.86 6.54
C THR A 11 -12.39 -27.78 5.46
N TRP A 12 -12.24 -26.53 5.86
CA TRP A 12 -11.85 -25.45 4.95
C TRP A 12 -10.41 -25.69 4.54
N GLN A 13 -10.19 -26.09 3.30
CA GLN A 13 -8.86 -26.06 2.70
C GLN A 13 -8.50 -24.59 2.47
N THR A 14 -7.50 -24.10 3.19
CA THR A 14 -6.88 -22.80 2.90
C THR A 14 -6.18 -22.95 1.54
N THR A 15 -6.84 -22.51 0.48
CA THR A 15 -6.21 -22.42 -0.83
C THR A 15 -5.07 -21.41 -0.71
N GLN A 16 -3.83 -21.86 -0.76
CA GLN A 16 -2.67 -20.97 -0.85
C GLN A 16 -2.85 -20.13 -2.11
N VAL A 17 -3.15 -18.84 -1.95
CA VAL A 17 -3.28 -17.93 -3.08
C VAL A 17 -1.90 -17.83 -3.72
N ALA A 18 -1.77 -18.30 -4.95
CA ALA A 18 -0.52 -18.21 -5.70
C ALA A 18 -0.07 -16.73 -5.76
N ALA A 19 1.25 -16.50 -5.68
CA ALA A 19 1.80 -15.15 -5.74
C ALA A 19 1.30 -14.41 -6.99
N LEU A 20 0.75 -13.22 -6.77
CA LEU A 20 0.24 -12.35 -7.83
C LEU A 20 1.42 -11.83 -8.67
N ARG A 21 1.34 -11.98 -9.99
CA ARG A 21 2.34 -11.43 -10.91
C ARG A 21 1.72 -10.32 -11.75
N LEU A 22 2.40 -9.18 -11.78
CA LEU A 22 2.02 -8.01 -12.57
C LEU A 22 3.08 -7.79 -13.66
N PRO A 23 2.68 -7.46 -14.91
CA PRO A 23 3.62 -7.28 -16.02
C PRO A 23 4.71 -6.23 -15.77
N GLY A 24 4.40 -5.20 -14.97
CA GLY A 24 5.34 -4.13 -14.63
C GLY A 24 6.30 -4.44 -13.48
N LEU A 25 6.27 -5.67 -12.89
CA LEU A 25 7.11 -6.03 -11.75
C LEU A 25 7.97 -7.27 -12.03
N PRO A 26 9.28 -7.24 -11.71
CA PRO A 26 10.16 -8.40 -11.85
C PRO A 26 10.01 -9.45 -10.74
N PHE A 27 9.13 -9.22 -9.74
CA PHE A 27 8.88 -10.10 -8.60
C PHE A 27 7.40 -10.37 -8.40
N GLY A 28 7.09 -11.45 -7.69
CA GLY A 28 5.72 -11.80 -7.31
C GLY A 28 5.29 -11.09 -6.03
N LEU A 29 4.00 -10.83 -5.89
CA LEU A 29 3.38 -10.23 -4.72
C LEU A 29 2.59 -11.27 -3.95
N GLU A 30 2.76 -11.33 -2.65
CA GLU A 30 2.02 -12.20 -1.74
C GLU A 30 0.95 -11.39 -0.99
N PRO A 31 -0.22 -11.96 -0.74
CA PRO A 31 -1.26 -11.31 0.05
C PRO A 31 -0.84 -11.21 1.51
N GLY A 32 -1.25 -10.15 2.17
CA GLY A 32 -1.11 -9.91 3.60
C GLY A 32 -2.24 -9.05 4.11
N GLY A 33 -2.31 -8.91 5.43
CA GLY A 33 -3.41 -8.23 6.10
C GLY A 33 -4.50 -9.19 6.56
N SER A 34 -5.36 -8.70 7.46
CA SER A 34 -6.44 -9.48 8.04
C SER A 34 -7.72 -8.63 8.12
N PRO A 35 -8.67 -8.86 7.21
CA PRO A 35 -8.66 -9.83 6.11
C PRO A 35 -7.73 -9.42 4.96
N PRO A 36 -7.28 -10.38 4.13
CA PRO A 36 -6.58 -10.03 2.89
C PRO A 36 -7.53 -9.25 1.96
N PRO A 37 -6.99 -8.33 1.12
CA PRO A 37 -7.84 -7.51 0.27
C PRO A 37 -8.51 -8.33 -0.83
N GLY A 38 -9.67 -7.91 -1.29
CA GLY A 38 -10.17 -8.33 -2.59
C GLY A 38 -9.17 -7.89 -3.66
N CYS A 39 -8.89 -8.75 -4.64
CA CYS A 39 -7.90 -8.48 -5.67
C CYS A 39 -8.44 -8.83 -7.06
N ARG A 40 -8.25 -7.92 -8.00
CA ARG A 40 -8.53 -8.16 -9.42
C ARG A 40 -7.41 -7.56 -10.27
N VAL A 41 -6.95 -8.30 -11.28
CA VAL A 41 -6.00 -7.80 -12.28
C VAL A 41 -6.64 -7.84 -13.65
N ARG A 42 -6.55 -6.75 -14.39
CA ARG A 42 -7.05 -6.66 -15.76
C ARG A 42 -6.14 -5.77 -16.60
N HIS A 43 -5.57 -6.33 -17.67
CA HIS A 43 -4.67 -5.62 -18.62
C HIS A 43 -3.52 -4.86 -17.94
N GLY A 44 -2.92 -5.42 -16.87
CA GLY A 44 -1.84 -4.79 -16.13
C GLY A 44 -2.27 -3.85 -14.99
N THR A 45 -3.54 -3.47 -14.94
CA THR A 45 -4.14 -2.69 -13.84
C THR A 45 -4.44 -3.60 -12.65
N LEU A 46 -4.01 -3.22 -11.46
CA LEU A 46 -4.34 -3.88 -10.20
C LEU A 46 -5.47 -3.11 -9.49
N ILE A 47 -6.52 -3.82 -9.09
CA ILE A 47 -7.60 -3.27 -8.27
C ILE A 47 -7.61 -4.02 -6.95
N LEU A 48 -7.47 -3.29 -5.84
CA LEU A 48 -7.60 -3.81 -4.48
C LEU A 48 -8.87 -3.27 -3.84
N THR A 49 -9.60 -4.15 -3.15
CA THR A 49 -10.79 -3.75 -2.38
C THR A 49 -10.49 -3.92 -0.90
N ALA A 50 -10.47 -2.82 -0.17
CA ALA A 50 -10.32 -2.80 1.28
C ALA A 50 -11.61 -3.27 1.97
N ALA A 51 -11.47 -4.00 3.07
CA ALA A 51 -12.59 -4.28 3.96
C ALA A 51 -12.90 -3.08 4.87
N ALA A 52 -14.12 -3.02 5.40
CA ALA A 52 -14.54 -2.02 6.38
C ALA A 52 -13.67 -2.08 7.65
N GLY A 53 -13.34 -0.93 8.22
CA GLY A 53 -12.63 -0.82 9.49
C GLY A 53 -11.17 -1.26 9.43
N THR A 54 -10.53 -1.30 8.25
CA THR A 54 -9.14 -1.71 8.10
C THR A 54 -8.21 -0.52 7.91
N ASP A 55 -7.05 -0.55 8.58
CA ASP A 55 -6.01 0.46 8.49
C ASP A 55 -4.62 -0.17 8.61
N LEU A 56 -3.59 0.58 8.29
CA LEU A 56 -2.20 0.29 8.62
C LEU A 56 -1.60 1.54 9.28
N PHE A 57 -1.91 1.74 10.56
CA PHE A 57 -1.52 2.91 11.34
C PHE A 57 -1.39 2.57 12.83
N VAL A 58 -0.33 3.02 13.49
CA VAL A 58 -0.13 2.93 14.95
C VAL A 58 -0.20 4.34 15.51
N ASP A 59 -1.35 4.70 16.09
CA ASP A 59 -1.57 6.01 16.69
C ASP A 59 -0.53 6.28 17.78
N PRO A 60 0.29 7.34 17.69
CA PRO A 60 1.26 7.69 18.71
C PRO A 60 0.62 8.14 20.03
N GLY A 61 -0.61 8.65 19.98
CA GLY A 61 -1.34 9.11 21.16
C GLY A 61 -2.15 8.03 21.87
N ALA A 62 -2.54 6.97 21.16
CA ALA A 62 -3.36 5.88 21.69
C ALA A 62 -2.97 4.54 21.04
N PRO A 63 -1.77 4.02 21.30
CA PRO A 63 -1.34 2.77 20.69
C PRO A 63 -2.24 1.61 21.13
N GLY A 64 -2.90 1.00 20.15
CA GLY A 64 -3.82 -0.13 20.33
C GLY A 64 -3.53 -1.27 19.37
N PRO A 65 -4.28 -2.39 19.45
CA PRO A 65 -4.24 -3.41 18.40
C PRO A 65 -4.76 -2.82 17.11
N LEU A 66 -4.04 -3.05 16.01
CA LEU A 66 -4.37 -2.49 14.71
C LEU A 66 -5.25 -3.45 13.91
N PRO A 67 -6.31 -2.93 13.28
CA PRO A 67 -6.88 -3.59 12.13
C PRO A 67 -5.86 -3.53 11.00
N ASP A 68 -5.34 -4.68 10.64
CA ASP A 68 -4.27 -4.84 9.65
C ASP A 68 -4.85 -4.74 8.22
N ALA A 69 -4.58 -3.64 7.52
CA ALA A 69 -5.11 -3.40 6.18
C ALA A 69 -4.60 -4.42 5.16
N GLY A 70 -5.50 -4.77 4.24
CA GLY A 70 -5.23 -5.70 3.17
C GLY A 70 -4.18 -5.16 2.18
N ARG A 71 -3.17 -5.99 1.86
CA ARG A 71 -2.05 -5.62 1.01
C ARG A 71 -1.58 -6.77 0.12
N PHE A 72 -0.86 -6.42 -0.93
CA PHE A 72 -0.03 -7.33 -1.74
C PHE A 72 1.38 -6.78 -1.80
N ALA A 73 2.37 -7.52 -1.30
CA ALA A 73 3.76 -7.09 -1.28
C ALA A 73 4.72 -8.25 -1.57
N GLY A 74 5.86 -7.93 -2.19
CA GLY A 74 6.89 -8.90 -2.55
C GLY A 74 8.30 -8.36 -2.33
N LEU A 75 9.29 -9.23 -2.39
CA LEU A 75 10.69 -8.85 -2.28
C LEU A 75 11.20 -8.39 -3.65
N PRO A 76 11.61 -7.13 -3.78
CA PRO A 76 12.23 -6.63 -5.00
C PRO A 76 13.63 -7.24 -5.18
N PRO A 77 14.19 -7.27 -6.40
CA PRO A 77 15.61 -7.55 -6.63
C PRO A 77 16.51 -6.64 -5.78
N ALA A 78 17.70 -7.14 -5.43
CA ALA A 78 18.68 -6.38 -4.67
C ALA A 78 19.14 -5.13 -5.46
N GLY A 79 19.50 -4.06 -4.73
CA GLY A 79 20.00 -2.80 -5.28
C GLY A 79 18.98 -1.69 -5.24
N ASP A 80 19.34 -0.56 -5.84
CA ASP A 80 18.49 0.62 -5.95
C ASP A 80 17.43 0.42 -7.03
N PHE A 81 16.26 1.03 -6.84
CA PHE A 81 15.16 0.95 -7.78
C PHE A 81 14.14 2.07 -7.58
N THR A 82 13.29 2.25 -8.57
CA THR A 82 12.04 2.99 -8.47
C THR A 82 10.85 2.09 -8.74
N LEU A 83 9.79 2.22 -7.93
CA LEU A 83 8.46 1.66 -8.18
C LEU A 83 7.49 2.82 -8.32
N ALA A 84 6.77 2.92 -9.43
CA ALA A 84 5.76 3.95 -9.63
C ALA A 84 4.43 3.34 -10.09
N ALA A 85 3.34 4.02 -9.76
CA ALA A 85 2.01 3.71 -10.27
C ALA A 85 1.14 4.97 -10.26
N GLN A 86 0.18 5.02 -11.18
CA GLN A 86 -0.93 5.95 -11.09
C GLN A 86 -2.01 5.32 -10.19
N VAL A 87 -2.43 6.05 -9.16
CA VAL A 87 -3.38 5.58 -8.15
C VAL A 87 -4.66 6.38 -8.24
N SER A 88 -5.80 5.70 -8.26
CA SER A 88 -7.12 6.30 -8.08
C SER A 88 -7.89 5.52 -7.02
N VAL A 89 -8.73 6.21 -6.25
CA VAL A 89 -9.46 5.61 -5.13
C VAL A 89 -10.92 6.04 -5.16
N GLU A 90 -11.83 5.11 -4.88
CA GLU A 90 -13.22 5.42 -4.59
C GLU A 90 -13.33 6.00 -3.17
N LEU A 91 -13.01 7.29 -3.03
CA LEU A 91 -13.01 8.01 -1.76
C LEU A 91 -14.45 8.27 -1.31
N ARG A 92 -14.92 7.56 -0.27
CA ARG A 92 -16.29 7.65 0.26
C ARG A 92 -16.31 8.07 1.72
N SER A 93 -15.31 7.65 2.48
CA SER A 93 -15.21 7.90 3.92
C SER A 93 -13.82 8.41 4.27
N MET A 94 -13.70 9.16 5.37
CA MET A 94 -12.41 9.66 5.86
C MET A 94 -11.40 8.51 5.96
N TYR A 95 -10.19 8.78 5.51
CA TYR A 95 -9.03 7.87 5.50
C TYR A 95 -9.15 6.68 4.52
N ASP A 96 -10.21 6.62 3.67
CA ASP A 96 -10.17 5.72 2.52
C ASP A 96 -8.93 6.02 1.69
N ALA A 97 -8.12 4.99 1.39
CA ALA A 97 -6.87 5.22 0.69
C ALA A 97 -6.42 4.04 -0.18
N GLY A 98 -5.67 4.40 -1.22
CA GLY A 98 -4.81 3.50 -1.98
C GLY A 98 -3.35 3.94 -1.83
N ALA A 99 -2.44 3.02 -1.58
CA ALA A 99 -1.07 3.34 -1.26
C ALA A 99 -0.04 2.42 -1.93
N LEU A 100 1.13 2.98 -2.25
CA LEU A 100 2.36 2.21 -2.38
C LEU A 100 2.92 1.93 -0.99
N LEU A 101 3.43 0.72 -0.77
CA LEU A 101 3.80 0.21 0.55
C LEU A 101 5.25 -0.27 0.59
N LEU A 102 5.95 0.08 1.65
CA LEU A 102 7.16 -0.56 2.16
C LEU A 102 6.78 -1.33 3.43
N HIS A 103 7.06 -2.63 3.51
CA HIS A 103 6.69 -3.46 4.65
C HIS A 103 7.89 -4.28 5.14
N GLY A 104 8.45 -3.91 6.28
CA GLY A 104 9.57 -4.59 6.93
C GLY A 104 9.18 -5.41 8.16
N GLY A 105 7.88 -5.42 8.54
CA GLY A 105 7.41 -6.17 9.70
C GLY A 105 6.22 -5.50 10.39
N GLU A 106 5.77 -6.10 11.50
CA GLU A 106 4.54 -5.70 12.21
C GLU A 106 4.50 -4.24 12.69
N ARG A 107 5.66 -3.65 12.95
CA ARG A 107 5.79 -2.26 13.42
C ARG A 107 6.84 -1.46 12.65
N HIS A 108 7.19 -1.93 11.45
CA HIS A 108 8.16 -1.27 10.56
C HIS A 108 7.61 -1.27 9.13
N TRP A 109 6.97 -0.18 8.75
CA TRP A 109 6.48 0.02 7.39
C TRP A 109 6.46 1.50 7.02
N ALA A 110 6.30 1.78 5.74
CA ALA A 110 5.98 3.12 5.29
C ALA A 110 4.99 3.04 4.13
N LYS A 111 4.06 3.96 4.05
CA LYS A 111 3.06 4.06 2.98
C LYS A 111 3.03 5.46 2.39
N LEU A 112 2.86 5.52 1.07
CA LEU A 112 2.64 6.72 0.30
C LEU A 112 1.24 6.63 -0.31
N CYS A 113 0.32 7.49 0.11
CA CYS A 113 -1.11 7.36 -0.10
C CYS A 113 -1.69 8.46 -0.99
N LEU A 114 -2.69 8.09 -1.78
CA LEU A 114 -3.80 8.96 -2.12
C LEU A 114 -4.92 8.65 -1.11
N GLU A 115 -5.27 9.60 -0.26
CA GLU A 115 -6.14 9.41 0.89
C GLU A 115 -7.23 10.48 0.97
N TYR A 116 -8.39 10.14 1.52
CA TYR A 116 -9.47 11.09 1.78
C TYR A 116 -9.30 11.71 3.16
N SER A 117 -8.95 12.99 3.20
CA SER A 117 -8.69 13.69 4.46
C SER A 117 -9.97 13.89 5.30
N PRO A 118 -9.85 14.25 6.60
CA PRO A 118 -11.00 14.63 7.41
C PRO A 118 -11.80 15.83 6.86
N GLN A 119 -11.17 16.66 6.02
CA GLN A 119 -11.83 17.77 5.31
C GLN A 119 -12.55 17.33 4.03
N LEU A 120 -12.60 16.01 3.77
CA LEU A 120 -13.18 15.41 2.59
C LEU A 120 -12.51 15.91 1.29
N ARG A 121 -11.18 15.97 1.31
CA ARG A 121 -10.35 16.35 0.16
C ARG A 121 -9.39 15.21 -0.17
N PRO A 122 -9.23 14.85 -1.45
CA PRO A 122 -8.16 13.95 -1.86
C PRO A 122 -6.81 14.56 -1.51
N THR A 123 -5.97 13.82 -0.79
CA THR A 123 -4.73 14.34 -0.23
C THR A 123 -3.60 13.33 -0.44
N ALA A 124 -2.42 13.83 -0.81
CA ALA A 124 -1.19 13.03 -0.78
C ALA A 124 -0.71 12.95 0.68
N VAL A 125 -0.65 11.73 1.21
CA VAL A 125 -0.25 11.47 2.61
C VAL A 125 0.92 10.52 2.64
N THR A 126 1.88 10.76 3.54
CA THR A 126 2.99 9.85 3.80
C THR A 126 2.96 9.40 5.25
N VAL A 127 3.15 8.12 5.49
CA VAL A 127 3.27 7.55 6.84
C VAL A 127 4.55 6.74 6.93
N VAL A 128 5.32 6.95 7.99
CA VAL A 128 6.49 6.11 8.34
C VAL A 128 6.28 5.59 9.74
N THR A 129 6.29 4.26 9.89
CA THR A 129 6.09 3.60 11.17
C THR A 129 7.37 2.91 11.62
N ARG A 130 7.84 3.29 12.79
CA ARG A 130 8.95 2.70 13.55
C ARG A 130 8.50 2.54 14.99
N GLY A 131 7.72 1.48 15.24
CA GLY A 131 7.01 1.31 16.51
C GLY A 131 5.68 2.05 16.54
N THR A 132 5.66 3.35 16.33
CA THR A 132 4.49 4.22 16.13
C THR A 132 4.54 4.90 14.77
N SER A 133 3.38 5.31 14.28
CA SER A 133 3.26 5.99 12.98
C SER A 133 3.58 7.49 13.13
N ASP A 134 4.28 8.01 12.13
CA ASP A 134 4.57 9.41 11.90
C ASP A 134 3.96 9.74 10.54
N ASP A 135 2.84 10.42 10.53
CA ASP A 135 2.11 10.79 9.33
C ASP A 135 2.32 12.26 8.94
N CYS A 136 2.18 12.53 7.66
CA CYS A 136 2.31 13.87 7.11
C CYS A 136 1.35 14.05 5.92
N ASN A 137 0.42 14.98 6.07
CA ASN A 137 -0.39 15.48 4.97
C ASN A 137 0.46 16.43 4.12
N SER A 138 0.70 16.04 2.87
CA SER A 138 1.62 16.79 1.99
C SER A 138 0.90 17.89 1.21
N PHE A 139 -0.09 17.54 0.40
CA PHE A 139 -0.88 18.51 -0.36
C PHE A 139 -2.23 17.90 -0.80
N GLU A 140 -3.22 18.77 -0.96
CA GLU A 140 -4.53 18.41 -1.50
C GLU A 140 -4.52 18.37 -3.03
N LEU A 141 -5.41 17.57 -3.60
CA LEU A 141 -5.60 17.43 -5.04
C LEU A 141 -6.98 17.94 -5.45
N ASP A 142 -7.07 18.47 -6.66
CA ASP A 142 -8.36 18.81 -7.28
C ASP A 142 -9.02 17.58 -7.95
N GLY A 143 -8.28 16.48 -8.12
CA GLY A 143 -8.72 15.25 -8.78
C GLY A 143 -8.61 14.01 -7.87
N MET A 144 -9.10 12.89 -8.40
CA MET A 144 -9.14 11.59 -7.70
C MET A 144 -8.02 10.63 -8.16
N THR A 145 -6.97 11.17 -8.77
CA THR A 145 -5.88 10.38 -9.36
C THR A 145 -4.55 11.07 -9.07
N LEU A 146 -3.57 10.27 -8.65
CA LEU A 146 -2.22 10.75 -8.33
C LEU A 146 -1.19 9.72 -8.77
N TRP A 147 -0.10 10.17 -9.37
CA TRP A 147 1.07 9.33 -9.55
C TRP A 147 1.89 9.29 -8.27
N LEU A 148 2.19 8.09 -7.81
CA LEU A 148 3.01 7.81 -6.63
C LEU A 148 4.28 7.08 -7.05
N ARG A 149 5.42 7.41 -6.41
CA ARG A 149 6.71 6.77 -6.66
C ARG A 149 7.47 6.54 -5.36
N ILE A 150 7.90 5.30 -5.16
CA ILE A 150 8.86 4.90 -4.13
C ILE A 150 10.22 4.72 -4.78
N THR A 151 11.27 5.25 -4.17
CA THR A 151 12.66 5.03 -4.59
C THR A 151 13.47 4.46 -3.43
N ARG A 152 14.25 3.40 -3.70
CA ARG A 152 15.35 2.95 -2.84
C ARG A 152 16.65 3.56 -3.36
N SER A 153 17.44 4.15 -2.47
CA SER A 153 18.79 4.66 -2.76
C SER A 153 19.70 4.30 -1.61
N GLY A 154 20.46 3.21 -1.75
CA GLY A 154 21.25 2.62 -0.68
C GLY A 154 20.37 2.20 0.51
N ALA A 155 20.65 2.77 1.68
CA ALA A 155 19.85 2.55 2.90
C ALA A 155 18.65 3.51 3.04
N ALA A 156 18.51 4.48 2.14
CA ALA A 156 17.47 5.49 2.20
C ALA A 156 16.30 5.19 1.26
N TRP A 157 15.14 5.75 1.63
CA TRP A 157 13.92 5.71 0.86
C TRP A 157 13.44 7.12 0.54
N ALA A 158 12.89 7.30 -0.63
CA ALA A 158 12.26 8.54 -1.03
C ALA A 158 10.84 8.29 -1.55
N PHE A 159 9.91 9.15 -1.15
CA PHE A 159 8.54 9.19 -1.64
C PHE A 159 8.35 10.42 -2.50
N HIS A 160 7.84 10.20 -3.71
CA HIS A 160 7.49 11.28 -4.62
C HIS A 160 6.06 11.14 -5.10
N ALA A 161 5.43 12.27 -5.40
CA ALA A 161 4.15 12.31 -6.08
C ALA A 161 4.21 13.24 -7.29
N SER A 162 3.32 12.98 -8.27
CA SER A 162 3.19 13.76 -9.48
C SER A 162 1.74 13.81 -9.94
N SER A 163 1.32 14.94 -10.49
CA SER A 163 0.00 15.07 -11.11
C SER A 163 -0.06 14.53 -12.54
N ASP A 164 1.08 14.46 -13.23
CA ASP A 164 1.17 14.14 -14.65
C ASP A 164 2.07 12.92 -14.96
N GLY A 165 2.78 12.39 -13.95
CA GLY A 165 3.72 11.28 -14.10
C GLY A 165 5.08 11.68 -14.67
N SER A 166 5.30 12.95 -14.96
CA SER A 166 6.55 13.46 -15.55
C SER A 166 7.32 14.37 -14.61
N TRP A 167 6.63 15.27 -13.89
CA TRP A 167 7.24 16.15 -12.92
C TRP A 167 6.95 15.67 -11.48
N TRP A 168 8.03 15.34 -10.74
CA TRP A 168 7.93 14.69 -9.44
C TRP A 168 8.29 15.63 -8.30
N ARG A 169 7.44 15.65 -7.27
CA ARG A 169 7.70 16.34 -6.00
C ARG A 169 8.24 15.36 -4.99
N LEU A 170 9.36 15.64 -4.37
CA LEU A 170 9.79 14.90 -3.19
C LEU A 170 8.86 15.24 -2.01
N LEU A 171 8.22 14.24 -1.43
CA LEU A 171 7.36 14.37 -0.26
C LEU A 171 8.09 13.99 1.02
N ARG A 172 8.91 12.92 0.95
CA ARG A 172 9.62 12.43 2.12
C ARG A 172 10.93 11.74 1.72
N TYR A 173 11.97 11.96 2.53
CA TYR A 173 13.25 11.25 2.43
C TYR A 173 13.61 10.73 3.82
N PHE A 174 13.77 9.40 3.96
CA PHE A 174 13.85 8.76 5.26
C PHE A 174 14.61 7.43 5.22
N ALA A 175 14.97 6.92 6.40
CA ALA A 175 15.43 5.54 6.60
C ALA A 175 14.28 4.69 7.17
N LEU A 176 14.29 3.41 6.83
CA LEU A 176 13.42 2.41 7.43
C LEU A 176 14.31 1.28 7.94
N ASP A 177 14.43 1.17 9.28
CA ASP A 177 15.30 0.19 9.93
C ASP A 177 14.64 -1.20 9.90
N ALA A 178 14.64 -1.81 8.74
CA ALA A 178 14.10 -3.14 8.49
C ALA A 178 14.83 -3.81 7.33
N ASP A 179 15.06 -5.10 7.44
CA ASP A 179 15.61 -5.94 6.38
C ASP A 179 15.10 -7.39 6.58
N PRO A 180 14.45 -7.99 5.59
CA PRO A 180 14.15 -7.45 4.28
C PRO A 180 12.91 -6.53 4.28
N VAL A 181 12.88 -5.56 3.36
CA VAL A 181 11.70 -4.73 3.09
C VAL A 181 10.97 -5.25 1.86
N ARG A 182 9.72 -5.67 2.03
CA ARG A 182 8.80 -5.99 0.92
C ARG A 182 8.21 -4.70 0.36
N VAL A 183 7.91 -4.68 -0.92
CA VAL A 183 7.35 -3.53 -1.62
C VAL A 183 6.07 -3.93 -2.33
N GLY A 184 5.07 -3.04 -2.32
CA GLY A 184 3.80 -3.39 -2.94
C GLY A 184 2.70 -2.34 -2.83
N PHE A 185 1.48 -2.83 -2.68
CA PHE A 185 0.25 -2.06 -2.78
C PHE A 185 -0.68 -2.37 -1.61
N LEU A 186 -1.41 -1.35 -1.16
CA LEU A 186 -2.34 -1.44 -0.04
C LEU A 186 -3.61 -0.66 -0.37
N ALA A 187 -4.75 -1.15 0.13
CA ALA A 187 -6.01 -0.40 0.20
C ALA A 187 -6.54 -0.46 1.64
N GLN A 188 -7.08 0.65 2.13
CA GLN A 188 -7.63 0.76 3.48
C GLN A 188 -8.92 1.57 3.51
N SER A 189 -9.79 1.28 4.49
CA SER A 189 -11.04 2.02 4.76
C SER A 189 -11.31 2.03 6.26
N PRO A 190 -10.61 2.87 7.05
CA PRO A 190 -10.64 2.84 8.51
C PRO A 190 -12.01 3.15 9.11
N THR A 191 -12.71 4.12 8.56
CA THR A 191 -14.01 4.60 9.06
C THR A 191 -15.18 4.24 8.16
N GLY A 192 -14.88 3.70 6.94
CA GLY A 192 -15.86 3.40 5.90
C GLY A 192 -16.34 1.95 5.90
N GLN A 193 -17.15 1.63 4.91
CA GLN A 193 -17.66 0.28 4.63
C GLN A 193 -16.80 -0.45 3.58
N GLY A 194 -15.57 0.01 3.37
CA GLY A 194 -14.66 -0.46 2.34
C GLY A 194 -14.58 0.50 1.16
N CYS A 195 -13.47 0.44 0.44
CA CYS A 195 -13.23 1.22 -0.77
C CYS A 195 -12.46 0.40 -1.81
N SER A 196 -12.43 0.85 -3.05
CA SER A 196 -11.58 0.26 -4.10
C SER A 196 -10.47 1.24 -4.46
N ALA A 197 -9.24 0.73 -4.47
CA ALA A 197 -8.07 1.43 -4.98
C ALA A 197 -7.61 0.76 -6.27
N THR A 198 -7.41 1.56 -7.32
CA THR A 198 -6.91 1.13 -8.62
C THR A 198 -5.48 1.63 -8.81
N PHE A 199 -4.59 0.73 -9.21
CA PHE A 199 -3.19 1.00 -9.52
C PHE A 199 -2.96 0.69 -10.98
N ASP A 200 -2.69 1.73 -11.76
CA ASP A 200 -2.47 1.65 -13.19
C ASP A 200 -1.05 2.09 -13.54
N HIS A 201 -0.61 1.83 -14.79
CA HIS A 201 0.74 2.20 -15.25
C HIS A 201 1.85 1.77 -14.27
N ILE A 202 1.69 0.61 -13.64
CA ILE A 202 2.67 0.08 -12.69
C ILE A 202 3.99 -0.15 -13.41
N SER A 203 5.06 0.46 -12.89
CA SER A 203 6.40 0.35 -13.45
C SER A 203 7.46 0.15 -12.37
N TYR A 204 8.41 -0.71 -12.65
CA TYR A 204 9.61 -0.93 -11.84
C TYR A 204 10.84 -0.70 -12.69
N GLN A 205 11.77 0.09 -12.20
CA GLN A 205 13.02 0.37 -12.88
C GLN A 205 14.18 0.18 -11.90
N PRO A 206 15.23 -0.60 -12.25
CA PRO A 206 16.46 -0.62 -11.50
C PRO A 206 17.13 0.76 -11.50
N GLY A 207 17.79 1.10 -10.37
CA GLY A 207 18.45 2.39 -10.18
C GLY A 207 17.55 3.44 -9.54
N ALA A 208 18.17 4.43 -8.93
CA ALA A 208 17.54 5.62 -8.38
C ALA A 208 17.68 6.78 -9.37
N PRO A 209 16.82 7.80 -9.31
CA PRO A 209 17.01 9.08 -9.99
C PRO A 209 18.35 9.70 -9.62
N GLU A 210 18.98 10.40 -10.54
CA GLU A 210 20.27 11.07 -10.33
C GLU A 210 20.17 12.10 -9.19
N ASN A 211 19.06 12.82 -9.15
CA ASN A 211 18.74 13.76 -8.08
C ASN A 211 17.38 13.46 -7.44
N LEU A 212 17.42 12.85 -6.25
CA LEU A 212 16.19 12.56 -5.48
C LEU A 212 15.43 13.81 -5.05
N ARG A 213 16.07 14.98 -4.98
CA ARG A 213 15.43 16.22 -4.50
C ARG A 213 14.53 16.87 -5.51
N ASP A 214 14.86 16.78 -6.78
CA ASP A 214 14.01 17.27 -7.88
C ASP A 214 13.28 16.13 -8.62
N GLY A 215 13.61 14.89 -8.30
CA GLY A 215 12.92 13.71 -8.82
C GLY A 215 13.34 13.26 -10.22
N SER A 216 14.43 13.83 -10.76
CA SER A 216 14.98 13.50 -12.09
C SER A 216 16.00 12.36 -12.05
#